data_75ec8d0ac3e2f51133c4528406d9b300
#
_entry.id   75ec8d0ac3e2f51133c4528406d9b300
#
_cell.length_a   1.000
_cell.length_b   1.000
_cell.length_c   1.000
_cell.angle_alpha   90.00
_cell.angle_beta   90.00
_cell.angle_gamma   90.00
#
_symmetry.space_group_name_H-M   'P 1'
#
loop_
_entity.id
_entity.type
_entity.pdbx_description
1 polymer ?
#
loop_
_entity_poly.entity_id
_entity_poly.type
_entity_poly.pdbx_seq_one_letter_code
_entity_poly.pdbx_strand_id
1 'polypeptide(L)'
;MRDGVGSQLWPDGSRYEGQWRNDKANGQGKLVHADGDVYEGQWVNDKAEGMGTYSHANGAYYEGEWLDDKQHGHGIESWPDGARYEGRYEDGKKQG
;
A
#
# COMPACT_ATOMS: atom_id res chain seq x y z
N MET A 1 -3.01 -15.65 18.44
CA MET A 1 -1.92 -14.95 17.75
C MET A 1 -1.87 -15.40 16.30
N ARG A 2 -1.81 -14.48 15.36
CA ARG A 2 -1.84 -14.81 13.94
C ARG A 2 -0.46 -14.75 13.33
N ASP A 3 -0.01 -15.87 12.77
CA ASP A 3 1.25 -15.98 12.04
C ASP A 3 0.98 -16.74 10.75
N GLY A 4 1.73 -16.43 9.70
CA GLY A 4 1.58 -17.08 8.42
C GLY A 4 0.64 -16.29 7.52
N VAL A 5 -0.09 -16.99 6.64
CA VAL A 5 -0.99 -16.36 5.66
C VAL A 5 -2.42 -16.39 6.18
N GLY A 6 -3.12 -15.29 6.07
CA GLY A 6 -4.50 -15.21 6.50
C GLY A 6 -5.18 -13.92 6.05
N SER A 7 -6.48 -13.83 6.29
CA SER A 7 -7.25 -12.64 5.92
C SER A 7 -7.99 -12.09 7.13
N GLN A 8 -8.18 -10.77 7.12
CA GLN A 8 -8.88 -10.04 8.16
C GLN A 8 -9.90 -9.12 7.51
N LEU A 9 -11.13 -9.16 8.02
CA LEU A 9 -12.21 -8.28 7.55
C LEU A 9 -12.63 -7.38 8.70
N TRP A 10 -12.67 -6.08 8.43
CA TRP A 10 -13.07 -5.09 9.43
C TRP A 10 -14.52 -4.66 9.23
N PRO A 11 -15.18 -4.15 10.28
CA PRO A 11 -16.58 -3.74 10.19
C PRO A 11 -16.87 -2.65 9.15
N ASP A 12 -15.88 -1.83 8.80
CA ASP A 12 -16.06 -0.77 7.81
C ASP A 12 -16.02 -1.27 6.37
N GLY A 13 -15.77 -2.58 6.16
CA GLY A 13 -15.67 -3.16 4.84
C GLY A 13 -14.25 -3.33 4.32
N SER A 14 -13.27 -2.86 5.05
CA SER A 14 -11.87 -3.05 4.67
C SER A 14 -11.44 -4.50 4.88
N ARG A 15 -10.49 -4.96 4.08
CA ARG A 15 -10.01 -6.34 4.15
C ARG A 15 -8.52 -6.39 3.87
N TYR A 16 -7.79 -7.13 4.71
CA TYR A 16 -6.39 -7.46 4.48
C TYR A 16 -6.25 -8.94 4.17
N GLU A 17 -5.41 -9.26 3.19
CA GLU A 17 -5.14 -10.65 2.82
C GLU A 17 -3.66 -10.79 2.54
N GLY A 18 -2.97 -11.63 3.30
CA GLY A 18 -1.55 -11.80 3.12
C GLY A 18 -0.87 -12.38 4.33
N GLN A 19 0.38 -12.01 4.53
CA GLN A 19 1.22 -12.58 5.58
C GLN A 19 1.08 -11.82 6.90
N TRP A 20 1.18 -12.57 7.99
CA TRP A 20 1.03 -12.06 9.35
C TRP A 20 2.17 -12.52 10.22
N ARG A 21 2.50 -11.72 11.21
CA ARG A 21 3.47 -12.08 12.23
C ARG A 21 3.11 -11.38 13.53
N ASN A 22 2.94 -12.16 14.62
CA ASN A 22 2.54 -11.63 15.92
C ASN A 22 1.29 -10.75 15.83
N ASP A 23 0.27 -11.24 15.09
CA ASP A 23 -1.00 -10.56 14.89
C ASP A 23 -0.91 -9.26 14.10
N LYS A 24 0.23 -9.00 13.44
CA LYS A 24 0.43 -7.81 12.62
C LYS A 24 0.76 -8.18 11.19
N ALA A 25 0.36 -7.33 10.26
CA ALA A 25 0.70 -7.52 8.86
C ALA A 25 2.21 -7.39 8.68
N ASN A 26 2.84 -8.40 8.13
CA ASN A 26 4.27 -8.43 7.86
C ASN A 26 4.52 -9.26 6.62
N GLY A 27 5.45 -8.82 5.77
CA GLY A 27 5.76 -9.50 4.51
C GLY A 27 4.87 -9.00 3.39
N GLN A 28 4.43 -9.90 2.51
CA GLN A 28 3.60 -9.53 1.37
C GLN A 28 2.12 -9.55 1.74
N GLY A 29 1.37 -8.53 1.33
CA GLY A 29 -0.04 -8.50 1.62
C GLY A 29 -0.78 -7.48 0.78
N LYS A 30 -2.11 -7.64 0.72
CA LYS A 30 -3.02 -6.80 -0.04
C LYS A 30 -4.10 -6.26 0.90
N LEU A 31 -4.20 -4.94 0.97
CA LEU A 31 -5.23 -4.28 1.76
C LEU A 31 -6.23 -3.62 0.82
N VAL A 32 -7.50 -3.98 0.95
CA VAL A 32 -8.59 -3.39 0.19
C VAL A 32 -9.37 -2.48 1.15
N HIS A 33 -9.38 -1.18 0.85
CA HIS A 33 -10.10 -0.22 1.67
C HIS A 33 -11.59 -0.23 1.33
N ALA A 34 -12.40 0.20 2.29
CA ALA A 34 -13.84 0.22 2.13
C ALA A 34 -14.30 1.07 0.93
N ASP A 35 -13.55 2.09 0.56
CA ASP A 35 -13.87 2.98 -0.56
C ASP A 35 -13.41 2.45 -1.92
N GLY A 36 -12.76 1.29 -1.95
CA GLY A 36 -12.31 0.68 -3.19
C GLY A 36 -10.85 0.86 -3.52
N ASP A 37 -10.11 1.62 -2.71
CA ASP A 37 -8.66 1.74 -2.89
C ASP A 37 -7.98 0.45 -2.45
N VAL A 38 -6.87 0.11 -3.10
CA VAL A 38 -6.14 -1.14 -2.81
C VAL A 38 -4.64 -0.83 -2.69
N TYR A 39 -4.03 -1.31 -1.61
CA TYR A 39 -2.59 -1.34 -1.48
C TYR A 39 -2.12 -2.79 -1.56
N GLU A 40 -1.13 -3.06 -2.39
CA GLU A 40 -0.56 -4.40 -2.52
C GLU A 40 0.96 -4.29 -2.51
N GLY A 41 1.61 -4.92 -1.56
CA GLY A 41 3.05 -4.85 -1.46
C GLY A 41 3.57 -5.33 -0.12
N GLN A 42 4.66 -4.75 0.32
CA GLN A 42 5.37 -5.18 1.52
C GLN A 42 4.87 -4.45 2.77
N TRP A 43 4.86 -5.16 3.87
CA TRP A 43 4.37 -4.67 5.16
C TRP A 43 5.36 -4.97 6.26
N VAL A 44 5.44 -4.08 7.23
CA VAL A 44 6.20 -4.28 8.47
C VAL A 44 5.37 -3.75 9.63
N ASN A 45 4.99 -4.64 10.56
CA ASN A 45 4.23 -4.30 11.76
C ASN A 45 3.02 -3.41 11.46
N ASP A 46 2.17 -3.87 10.51
CA ASP A 46 0.94 -3.19 10.08
C ASP A 46 1.15 -1.92 9.27
N LYS A 47 2.38 -1.63 8.87
CA LYS A 47 2.68 -0.44 8.07
C LYS A 47 3.25 -0.82 6.72
N ALA A 48 2.91 -0.03 5.71
CA ALA A 48 3.49 -0.20 4.39
C ALA A 48 4.95 0.22 4.41
N GLU A 49 5.84 -0.67 4.05
CA GLU A 49 7.28 -0.40 3.96
C GLU A 49 7.87 -1.26 2.85
N GLY A 50 8.85 -0.70 2.13
CA GLY A 50 9.46 -1.39 1.00
C GLY A 50 8.73 -1.07 -0.28
N MET A 51 8.62 -2.04 -1.18
CA MET A 51 7.97 -1.84 -2.48
C MET A 51 6.50 -2.16 -2.42
N GLY A 52 5.68 -1.33 -3.05
CA GLY A 52 4.25 -1.60 -3.10
C GLY A 52 3.52 -0.74 -4.13
N THR A 53 2.32 -1.17 -4.49
CA THR A 53 1.45 -0.49 -5.45
C THR A 53 0.16 -0.08 -4.74
N TYR A 54 -0.19 1.19 -4.84
CA TYR A 54 -1.45 1.71 -4.32
C TYR A 54 -2.34 2.08 -5.48
N SER A 55 -3.50 1.43 -5.59
CA SER A 55 -4.46 1.69 -6.66
C SER A 55 -5.66 2.42 -6.08
N HIS A 56 -5.98 3.59 -6.64
CA HIS A 56 -7.15 4.35 -6.23
C HIS A 56 -8.39 3.85 -6.97
N ALA A 57 -9.53 3.98 -6.34
CA ALA A 57 -10.80 3.55 -6.93
C ALA A 57 -11.10 4.26 -8.24
N ASN A 58 -10.59 5.47 -8.44
CA ASN A 58 -10.81 6.25 -9.66
C ASN A 58 -9.90 5.87 -10.82
N GLY A 59 -9.00 4.89 -10.62
CA GLY A 59 -8.09 4.42 -11.68
C GLY A 59 -6.67 4.97 -11.59
N ALA A 60 -6.41 5.94 -10.74
CA ALA A 60 -5.04 6.40 -10.50
C ALA A 60 -4.28 5.36 -9.69
N TYR A 61 -2.96 5.31 -9.85
CA TYR A 61 -2.17 4.41 -9.02
C TYR A 61 -0.76 4.96 -8.78
N TYR A 62 -0.16 4.52 -7.68
CA TYR A 62 1.23 4.78 -7.33
C TYR A 62 1.97 3.45 -7.22
N GLU A 63 3.16 3.37 -7.80
CA GLU A 63 4.01 2.19 -7.72
C GLU A 63 5.41 2.63 -7.32
N GLY A 64 5.89 2.13 -6.20
CA GLY A 64 7.22 2.53 -5.75
C GLY A 64 7.48 2.17 -4.30
N GLU A 65 8.37 2.93 -3.68
CA GLU A 65 8.82 2.66 -2.33
C GLU A 65 7.94 3.32 -1.28
N TRP A 66 7.84 2.67 -0.13
CA TRP A 66 7.04 3.11 1.00
C TRP A 66 7.87 3.05 2.28
N LEU A 67 7.61 3.96 3.19
CA LEU A 67 8.21 3.97 4.51
C LEU A 67 7.20 4.50 5.50
N ASP A 68 6.89 3.69 6.53
CA ASP A 68 5.99 4.09 7.61
C ASP A 68 4.62 4.58 7.07
N ASP A 69 4.03 3.79 6.15
CA ASP A 69 2.75 4.06 5.49
C ASP A 69 2.77 5.26 4.54
N LYS A 70 3.93 5.81 4.23
CA LYS A 70 4.04 6.97 3.36
C LYS A 70 4.88 6.67 2.14
N GLN A 71 4.56 7.33 1.04
CA GLN A 71 5.39 7.27 -0.16
C GLN A 71 6.76 7.84 0.17
N HIS A 72 7.80 7.14 -0.25
CA HIS A 72 9.17 7.53 0.06
C HIS A 72 10.09 6.99 -1.02
N GLY A 73 11.20 7.71 -1.28
CA GLY A 73 12.17 7.28 -2.28
C GLY A 73 11.62 7.41 -3.69
N HIS A 74 11.95 6.47 -4.56
CA HIS A 74 11.57 6.54 -5.97
C HIS A 74 10.18 5.94 -6.18
N GLY A 75 9.35 6.63 -6.98
CA GLY A 75 8.03 6.12 -7.30
C GLY A 75 7.48 6.69 -8.60
N ILE A 76 6.46 6.01 -9.11
CA ILE A 76 5.76 6.39 -10.33
C ILE A 76 4.27 6.50 -10.00
N GLU A 77 3.68 7.61 -10.38
CA GLU A 77 2.25 7.84 -10.19
C GLU A 77 1.59 8.05 -11.54
N SER A 78 0.45 7.40 -11.78
CA SER A 78 -0.29 7.49 -13.04
C SER A 78 -1.73 7.85 -12.75
N TRP A 79 -2.33 8.64 -13.66
CA TRP A 79 -3.71 9.07 -13.55
C TRP A 79 -4.52 8.58 -14.75
N PRO A 80 -5.86 8.45 -14.61
CA PRO A 80 -6.71 7.91 -15.68
C PRO A 80 -6.67 8.70 -16.99
N ASP A 81 -6.35 9.99 -16.92
CA ASP A 81 -6.28 10.85 -18.11
C ASP A 81 -4.98 10.68 -18.89
N GLY A 82 -4.09 9.77 -18.45
CA GLY A 82 -2.82 9.53 -19.10
C GLY A 82 -1.67 10.32 -18.50
N ALA A 83 -1.92 11.21 -17.57
CA ALA A 83 -0.85 11.95 -16.90
C ALA A 83 -0.01 11.01 -16.04
N ARG A 84 1.25 11.36 -15.85
CA ARG A 84 2.19 10.51 -15.15
C ARG A 84 3.27 11.34 -14.49
N TYR A 85 3.64 10.95 -13.27
CA TYR A 85 4.77 11.54 -12.56
C TYR A 85 5.73 10.43 -12.16
N GLU A 86 7.01 10.66 -12.37
CA GLU A 86 8.06 9.72 -11.95
C GLU A 86 9.15 10.52 -11.26
N GLY A 87 9.46 10.15 -10.02
CA GLY A 87 10.46 10.88 -9.28
C GLY A 87 10.54 10.44 -7.84
N ARG A 88 10.97 11.35 -7.00
CA ARG A 88 11.19 11.04 -5.58
C ARG A 88 10.09 11.60 -4.69
N TYR A 89 9.88 10.89 -3.59
CA TYR A 89 8.93 11.25 -2.56
C TYR A 89 9.62 11.27 -1.21
N GLU A 90 9.16 12.13 -0.32
CA GLU A 90 9.61 12.18 1.06
C GLU A 90 8.40 12.48 1.94
N ASP A 91 8.11 11.58 2.89
CA ASP A 91 6.96 11.67 3.79
C ASP A 91 5.65 11.90 3.04
N GLY A 92 5.48 11.19 1.91
CA GLY A 92 4.26 11.28 1.12
C GLY A 92 4.21 12.48 0.17
N LYS A 93 5.25 13.29 0.12
CA LYS A 93 5.29 14.49 -0.71
C LYS A 93 6.25 14.32 -1.87
N LYS A 94 5.89 14.87 -3.02
CA LYS A 94 6.74 14.84 -4.20
C LYS A 94 7.95 15.77 -4.00
N GLN A 95 9.10 15.27 -4.38
CA GLN A 95 10.35 16.04 -4.34
C GLN A 95 10.81 16.27 -5.77
N GLY A 96 10.95 17.48 -6.12
CA GLY A 96 11.50 18.00 -7.35
C GLY A 96 11.51 17.15 -8.57
#